data_57dc92d311f233064d0d9ad71f8966d1
#
_entry.id   57dc92d311f233064d0d9ad71f8966d1
#
_cell.length_a   1.000
_cell.length_b   1.000
_cell.length_c   1.000
_cell.angle_alpha   90.00
_cell.angle_beta   90.00
_cell.angle_gamma   90.00
#
_symmetry.space_group_name_H-M   'P 1'
#
loop_
_entity.id
_entity.type
_entity.pdbx_description
1 polymer ?
#
loop_
_entity_poly.entity_id
_entity_poly.type
_entity_poly.pdbx_seq_one_letter_code
_entity_poly.pdbx_strand_id
1 'polypeptide(L)'
;MGDRLLHETSMRSHPLTPMTDANLIRLMDAQSSRKSGLVPLETVREGIEAVKARMDELAAQGTPWLVCDALSDADLRAIGAACAGHALVTGGSGVARGLGVNFGIGADGPVPPAPVNAPGLALVLAGSCSQATQAQVARFTRQRPGFALDPLALAEDHGGYVAEAVAFARRHCPEGPCIVYSTASPDRVAATQARFGREAAGAMIERALADIAAALVETGVRRILV
;
A
#
# COMPACT_ATOMS: atom_id res chain seq x y z
N MET A 1 -15.59 2.89 -6.90
CA MET A 1 -15.05 2.34 -8.14
C MET A 1 -16.23 2.10 -9.09
N GLY A 2 -16.25 2.81 -10.19
CA GLY A 2 -17.45 2.88 -11.01
C GLY A 2 -18.58 3.59 -10.23
N ASP A 3 -19.74 2.98 -10.18
CA ASP A 3 -20.93 3.45 -9.46
C ASP A 3 -21.04 2.93 -8.01
N ARG A 4 -20.00 2.20 -7.53
CA ARG A 4 -20.00 1.59 -6.20
C ARG A 4 -19.18 2.42 -5.21
N LEU A 5 -19.72 2.61 -4.02
CA LEU A 5 -19.00 3.20 -2.90
C LEU A 5 -17.87 2.27 -2.42
N LEU A 6 -16.84 2.82 -1.79
CA LEU A 6 -15.65 2.05 -1.40
C LEU A 6 -15.99 0.88 -0.46
N HIS A 7 -16.92 1.09 0.48
CA HIS A 7 -17.38 0.05 1.41
C HIS A 7 -18.32 -1.01 0.78
N GLU A 8 -18.69 -0.85 -0.48
CA GLU A 8 -19.43 -1.85 -1.28
C GLU A 8 -18.49 -2.67 -2.17
N THR A 9 -17.18 -2.40 -2.09
CA THR A 9 -16.15 -3.13 -2.82
C THR A 9 -15.43 -4.15 -1.92
N SER A 10 -14.44 -4.86 -2.48
CA SER A 10 -13.57 -5.75 -1.70
C SER A 10 -12.81 -5.05 -0.56
N MET A 11 -12.72 -3.72 -0.59
CA MET A 11 -12.09 -2.95 0.49
C MET A 11 -12.86 -3.05 1.82
N ARG A 12 -14.15 -3.39 1.80
CA ARG A 12 -14.94 -3.69 3.00
C ARG A 12 -14.30 -4.77 3.86
N SER A 13 -13.70 -5.77 3.21
CA SER A 13 -13.09 -6.93 3.86
C SER A 13 -11.57 -6.88 3.83
N HIS A 14 -10.97 -5.66 3.74
CA HIS A 14 -9.52 -5.55 3.74
C HIS A 14 -8.92 -6.13 5.03
N PRO A 15 -7.88 -7.00 4.96
CA PRO A 15 -7.38 -7.75 6.13
C PRO A 15 -6.91 -6.89 7.29
N LEU A 16 -6.26 -5.76 7.03
CA LEU A 16 -5.70 -4.87 8.05
C LEU A 16 -6.59 -3.65 8.31
N THR A 17 -7.10 -3.02 7.26
CA THR A 17 -7.85 -1.76 7.32
C THR A 17 -9.19 -1.91 6.58
N PRO A 18 -10.17 -2.62 7.16
CA PRO A 18 -11.48 -2.79 6.51
C PRO A 18 -12.17 -1.43 6.36
N MET A 19 -12.62 -1.14 5.15
CA MET A 19 -13.35 0.09 4.82
C MET A 19 -14.86 -0.18 4.96
N THR A 20 -15.40 0.13 6.12
CA THR A 20 -16.81 -0.14 6.46
C THR A 20 -17.74 1.04 6.17
N ASP A 21 -17.19 2.23 6.01
CA ASP A 21 -17.91 3.46 5.68
C ASP A 21 -17.13 4.26 4.62
N ALA A 22 -17.77 4.74 3.57
CA ALA A 22 -17.15 5.58 2.55
C ALA A 22 -17.05 7.06 2.95
N ASN A 23 -17.70 7.50 4.04
CA ASN A 23 -17.59 8.86 4.53
C ASN A 23 -16.34 9.03 5.38
N LEU A 24 -15.32 9.69 4.82
CA LEU A 24 -14.01 9.85 5.47
C LEU A 24 -14.08 10.75 6.71
N ILE A 25 -15.01 11.71 6.77
CA ILE A 25 -15.22 12.55 7.97
C ILE A 25 -15.66 11.68 9.14
N ARG A 26 -16.66 10.81 8.95
CA ARG A 26 -17.10 9.89 10.01
C ARG A 26 -16.02 8.92 10.43
N LEU A 27 -15.22 8.42 9.49
CA LEU A 27 -14.09 7.53 9.79
C LEU A 27 -13.00 8.25 10.59
N MET A 28 -12.67 9.49 10.23
CA MET A 28 -11.68 10.29 10.93
C MET A 28 -12.17 10.65 12.34
N ASP A 29 -13.41 11.09 12.46
CA ASP A 29 -14.04 11.41 13.74
C ASP A 29 -14.10 10.22 14.70
N ALA A 30 -14.28 8.99 14.16
CA ALA A 30 -14.29 7.77 14.98
C ALA A 30 -12.89 7.38 15.51
N GLN A 31 -11.82 7.89 14.88
CA GLN A 31 -10.43 7.59 15.23
C GLN A 31 -9.71 8.77 15.92
N SER A 32 -10.39 9.89 16.09
CA SER A 32 -9.83 11.12 16.66
C SER A 32 -10.66 11.61 17.83
N SER A 33 -10.01 12.24 18.82
CA SER A 33 -10.69 12.95 19.91
C SER A 33 -11.24 14.32 19.48
N ARG A 34 -10.93 14.77 18.27
CA ARG A 34 -11.36 16.06 17.72
C ARG A 34 -12.11 15.87 16.43
N LYS A 35 -12.98 16.83 16.11
CA LYS A 35 -13.77 16.82 14.87
C LYS A 35 -12.94 17.10 13.64
N SER A 36 -13.36 16.50 12.53
CA SER A 36 -12.78 16.70 11.22
C SER A 36 -13.63 17.63 10.36
N GLY A 37 -12.99 18.39 9.49
CA GLY A 37 -13.63 19.25 8.51
C GLY A 37 -13.41 18.78 7.07
N LEU A 38 -14.34 19.14 6.20
CA LEU A 38 -14.26 18.83 4.78
C LEU A 38 -13.86 20.07 3.97
N VAL A 39 -12.86 19.89 3.12
CA VAL A 39 -12.61 20.75 1.96
C VAL A 39 -13.17 20.00 0.73
N PRO A 40 -14.38 20.36 0.29
CA PRO A 40 -15.06 19.62 -0.77
C PRO A 40 -14.42 19.86 -2.13
N LEU A 41 -14.67 18.94 -3.07
CA LEU A 41 -14.09 18.99 -4.42
C LEU A 41 -14.37 20.31 -5.16
N GLU A 42 -15.55 20.86 -4.98
CA GLU A 42 -15.94 22.15 -5.59
C GLU A 42 -14.96 23.24 -5.18
N THR A 43 -14.67 23.38 -3.88
CA THR A 43 -13.69 24.33 -3.35
C THR A 43 -12.27 24.04 -3.86
N VAL A 44 -11.89 22.77 -3.98
CA VAL A 44 -10.58 22.42 -4.53
C VAL A 44 -10.45 22.87 -5.98
N ARG A 45 -11.52 22.80 -6.77
CA ARG A 45 -11.56 23.22 -8.17
C ARG A 45 -11.60 24.73 -8.38
N GLU A 46 -12.00 25.50 -7.36
CA GLU A 46 -11.86 26.94 -7.36
C GLU A 46 -10.40 27.41 -7.24
N GLY A 47 -9.50 26.53 -6.81
CA GLY A 47 -8.06 26.75 -6.80
C GLY A 47 -7.44 26.94 -5.41
N ILE A 48 -6.14 27.22 -5.42
CA ILE A 48 -5.28 27.22 -4.22
C ILE A 48 -5.81 28.16 -3.14
N GLU A 49 -6.21 29.39 -3.49
CA GLU A 49 -6.64 30.38 -2.52
C GLU A 49 -7.99 30.02 -1.87
N ALA A 50 -8.90 29.40 -2.62
CA ALA A 50 -10.15 28.90 -2.08
C ALA A 50 -9.92 27.76 -1.09
N VAL A 51 -8.99 26.85 -1.40
CA VAL A 51 -8.60 25.76 -0.50
C VAL A 51 -8.01 26.32 0.80
N LYS A 52 -7.08 27.30 0.72
CA LYS A 52 -6.49 27.96 1.90
C LYS A 52 -7.57 28.63 2.76
N ALA A 53 -8.42 29.44 2.14
CA ALA A 53 -9.50 30.15 2.85
C ALA A 53 -10.42 29.17 3.58
N ARG A 54 -10.77 28.05 2.95
CA ARG A 54 -11.57 27.00 3.59
C ARG A 54 -10.85 26.30 4.74
N MET A 55 -9.55 26.02 4.59
CA MET A 55 -8.72 25.46 5.68
C MET A 55 -8.65 26.41 6.87
N ASP A 56 -8.44 27.71 6.64
CA ASP A 56 -8.38 28.73 7.69
C ASP A 56 -9.72 28.89 8.40
N GLU A 57 -10.82 28.88 7.66
CA GLU A 57 -12.19 28.90 8.22
C GLU A 57 -12.41 27.72 9.17
N LEU A 58 -12.07 26.50 8.73
CA LEU A 58 -12.23 25.29 9.54
C LEU A 58 -11.33 25.31 10.78
N ALA A 59 -10.10 25.79 10.62
CA ALA A 59 -9.17 25.97 11.75
C ALA A 59 -9.72 26.96 12.78
N ALA A 60 -10.29 28.09 12.33
CA ALA A 60 -10.93 29.09 13.23
C ALA A 60 -12.15 28.52 13.96
N GLN A 61 -12.83 27.53 13.38
CA GLN A 61 -13.92 26.79 14.02
C GLN A 61 -13.44 25.71 14.99
N GLY A 62 -12.12 25.59 15.21
CA GLY A 62 -11.52 24.58 16.10
C GLY A 62 -11.46 23.17 15.52
N THR A 63 -11.48 23.05 14.19
CA THR A 63 -11.40 21.80 13.46
C THR A 63 -9.97 21.54 12.96
N PRO A 64 -9.13 20.79 13.69
CA PRO A 64 -7.70 20.65 13.38
C PRO A 64 -7.41 19.60 12.31
N TRP A 65 -8.34 18.69 12.05
CA TRP A 65 -8.20 17.65 11.05
C TRP A 65 -9.03 17.98 9.82
N LEU A 66 -8.39 17.98 8.66
CA LEU A 66 -9.03 18.33 7.41
C LEU A 66 -8.91 17.17 6.41
N VAL A 67 -10.04 16.82 5.81
CA VAL A 67 -10.11 15.88 4.69
C VAL A 67 -10.37 16.69 3.43
N CYS A 68 -9.52 16.56 2.42
CA CYS A 68 -9.66 17.22 1.13
C CYS A 68 -10.05 16.22 0.06
N ASP A 69 -11.11 16.52 -0.68
CA ASP A 69 -11.53 15.71 -1.83
C ASP A 69 -10.61 15.94 -3.02
N ALA A 70 -10.28 14.86 -3.75
CA ALA A 70 -9.50 14.93 -4.98
C ALA A 70 -9.89 13.81 -5.94
N LEU A 71 -10.03 14.11 -7.23
CA LEU A 71 -10.30 13.15 -8.31
C LEU A 71 -9.21 13.14 -9.38
N SER A 72 -8.37 14.17 -9.43
CA SER A 72 -7.36 14.36 -10.49
C SER A 72 -6.01 14.80 -9.92
N ASP A 73 -4.97 14.66 -10.73
CA ASP A 73 -3.64 15.20 -10.40
C ASP A 73 -3.65 16.75 -10.26
N ALA A 74 -4.57 17.43 -10.94
CA ALA A 74 -4.73 18.88 -10.81
C ALA A 74 -5.27 19.23 -9.41
N ASP A 75 -6.24 18.47 -8.90
CA ASP A 75 -6.78 18.65 -7.54
C ASP A 75 -5.69 18.41 -6.49
N LEU A 76 -4.89 17.35 -6.67
CA LEU A 76 -3.78 17.06 -5.75
C LEU A 76 -2.72 18.17 -5.76
N ARG A 77 -2.45 18.79 -6.92
CA ARG A 77 -1.53 19.94 -7.00
C ARG A 77 -2.08 21.17 -6.28
N ALA A 78 -3.37 21.46 -6.45
CA ALA A 78 -4.01 22.57 -5.75
C ALA A 78 -3.97 22.38 -4.22
N ILE A 79 -4.34 21.21 -3.75
CA ILE A 79 -4.28 20.85 -2.31
C ILE A 79 -2.84 20.94 -1.78
N GLY A 80 -1.88 20.34 -2.48
CA GLY A 80 -0.49 20.34 -2.06
C GLY A 80 0.09 21.75 -1.97
N ALA A 81 -0.16 22.61 -2.96
CA ALA A 81 0.26 24.01 -2.92
C ALA A 81 -0.42 24.79 -1.79
N ALA A 82 -1.70 24.54 -1.52
CA ALA A 82 -2.41 25.16 -0.41
C ALA A 82 -1.86 24.76 0.98
N CYS A 83 -1.24 23.60 1.07
CA CYS A 83 -0.61 23.10 2.30
C CYS A 83 0.76 23.73 2.59
N ALA A 84 1.21 24.74 1.86
CA ALA A 84 2.45 25.44 2.16
C ALA A 84 2.42 26.00 3.60
N GLY A 85 3.42 25.65 4.40
CA GLY A 85 3.50 26.06 5.81
C GLY A 85 2.74 25.18 6.81
N HIS A 86 1.99 24.17 6.38
CA HIS A 86 1.37 23.22 7.30
C HIS A 86 2.43 22.31 7.95
N ALA A 87 2.31 22.09 9.25
CA ALA A 87 3.25 21.27 10.02
C ALA A 87 3.16 19.78 9.67
N LEU A 88 1.98 19.29 9.28
CA LEU A 88 1.75 17.89 8.92
C LEU A 88 0.74 17.80 7.76
N VAL A 89 1.13 17.07 6.75
CA VAL A 89 0.26 16.63 5.65
C VAL A 89 0.38 15.12 5.54
N THR A 90 -0.75 14.42 5.55
CA THR A 90 -0.80 12.96 5.42
C THR A 90 -1.83 12.55 4.37
N GLY A 91 -1.69 11.37 3.81
CA GLY A 91 -2.63 10.85 2.83
C GLY A 91 -2.06 9.69 2.01
N GLY A 92 -2.76 9.27 0.99
CA GLY A 92 -2.23 8.35 0.01
C GLY A 92 -1.04 8.96 -0.74
N SER A 93 -0.20 8.12 -1.37
CA SER A 93 1.02 8.56 -2.07
C SER A 93 0.80 9.68 -3.10
N GLY A 94 -0.42 9.79 -3.63
CA GLY A 94 -0.78 10.84 -4.59
C GLY A 94 -0.64 12.27 -4.06
N VAL A 95 -0.81 12.51 -2.75
CA VAL A 95 -0.69 13.85 -2.15
C VAL A 95 0.70 14.44 -2.35
N ALA A 96 1.74 13.60 -2.38
CA ALA A 96 3.12 14.02 -2.59
C ALA A 96 3.34 14.75 -3.93
N ARG A 97 2.51 14.49 -4.94
CA ARG A 97 2.58 15.18 -6.24
C ARG A 97 2.36 16.70 -6.15
N GLY A 98 1.57 17.12 -5.18
CA GLY A 98 1.27 18.54 -4.97
C GLY A 98 2.22 19.24 -4.02
N LEU A 99 2.97 18.51 -3.21
CA LEU A 99 3.80 19.11 -2.15
C LEU A 99 5.14 19.67 -2.66
N GLY A 100 5.68 19.10 -3.73
CA GLY A 100 7.02 19.44 -4.24
C GLY A 100 7.18 20.93 -4.54
N VAL A 101 6.14 21.60 -5.05
CA VAL A 101 6.16 23.03 -5.37
C VAL A 101 6.51 23.90 -4.15
N ASN A 102 6.10 23.51 -2.96
CA ASN A 102 6.35 24.22 -1.71
C ASN A 102 7.85 24.24 -1.30
N PHE A 103 8.63 23.38 -1.93
CA PHE A 103 10.07 23.20 -1.67
C PHE A 103 10.93 23.53 -2.90
N GLY A 104 10.35 24.20 -3.91
CA GLY A 104 11.05 24.50 -5.16
C GLY A 104 11.33 23.27 -6.03
N ILE A 105 10.69 22.13 -5.75
CA ILE A 105 10.79 20.91 -6.54
C ILE A 105 9.70 21.00 -7.62
N GLY A 106 10.08 21.39 -8.82
CA GLY A 106 9.17 21.48 -9.97
C GLY A 106 8.87 20.12 -10.58
N ALA A 107 7.82 20.09 -11.42
CA ALA A 107 7.51 18.92 -12.25
C ALA A 107 8.64 18.60 -13.26
N ASP A 108 9.49 19.57 -13.54
CA ASP A 108 10.62 19.50 -14.48
C ASP A 108 11.95 19.10 -13.79
N GLY A 109 11.87 18.57 -12.57
CA GLY A 109 13.04 17.99 -11.90
C GLY A 109 13.68 16.88 -12.76
N PRO A 110 14.96 16.55 -12.53
CA PRO A 110 15.61 15.50 -13.29
C PRO A 110 14.81 14.21 -13.18
N VAL A 111 14.42 13.69 -14.35
CA VAL A 111 13.76 12.37 -14.42
C VAL A 111 14.73 11.37 -13.79
N PRO A 112 14.32 10.62 -12.76
CA PRO A 112 15.18 9.59 -12.20
C PRO A 112 15.70 8.71 -13.34
N PRO A 113 16.97 8.32 -13.32
CA PRO A 113 17.47 7.40 -14.33
C PRO A 113 16.58 6.16 -14.37
N ALA A 114 16.29 5.65 -15.56
CA ALA A 114 15.53 4.43 -15.69
C ALA A 114 16.11 3.35 -14.77
N PRO A 115 15.27 2.52 -14.13
CA PRO A 115 15.76 1.46 -13.25
C PRO A 115 16.83 0.67 -13.97
N VAL A 116 18.01 0.59 -13.39
CA VAL A 116 19.11 -0.19 -13.96
C VAL A 116 18.60 -1.64 -14.08
N ASN A 117 18.57 -2.17 -15.30
CA ASN A 117 18.28 -3.58 -15.50
C ASN A 117 19.50 -4.39 -15.02
N ALA A 118 19.61 -4.53 -13.70
CA ALA A 118 20.73 -5.24 -13.10
C ALA A 118 20.76 -6.68 -13.60
N PRO A 119 21.88 -7.15 -14.15
CA PRO A 119 22.00 -8.56 -14.52
C PRO A 119 21.93 -9.42 -13.25
N GLY A 120 21.28 -10.58 -13.35
CA GLY A 120 21.14 -11.50 -12.23
C GLY A 120 19.77 -12.14 -12.14
N LEU A 121 19.59 -12.97 -11.13
CA LEU A 121 18.35 -13.71 -10.91
C LEU A 121 17.22 -12.76 -10.50
N ALA A 122 16.00 -13.15 -10.81
CA ALA A 122 14.80 -12.38 -10.50
C ALA A 122 13.83 -13.18 -9.60
N LEU A 123 13.34 -12.53 -8.55
CA LEU A 123 12.36 -13.07 -7.61
C LEU A 123 11.14 -12.16 -7.57
N VAL A 124 9.96 -12.74 -7.47
CA VAL A 124 8.72 -12.02 -7.15
C VAL A 124 8.28 -12.41 -5.74
N LEU A 125 7.96 -11.43 -4.92
CA LEU A 125 7.37 -11.63 -3.61
C LEU A 125 5.96 -11.02 -3.59
N ALA A 126 4.98 -11.74 -3.07
CA ALA A 126 3.60 -11.24 -3.01
C ALA A 126 2.96 -11.55 -1.67
N GLY A 127 2.70 -10.51 -0.86
CA GLY A 127 2.05 -10.62 0.44
C GLY A 127 0.57 -10.21 0.42
N SER A 128 0.15 -9.37 -0.52
CA SER A 128 -1.20 -8.84 -0.59
C SER A 128 -2.24 -9.91 -0.95
N CYS A 129 -3.38 -9.88 -0.23
CA CYS A 129 -4.54 -10.73 -0.50
C CYS A 129 -5.63 -10.00 -1.30
N SER A 130 -5.31 -8.87 -1.96
CA SER A 130 -6.25 -8.16 -2.83
C SER A 130 -6.68 -9.02 -4.02
N GLN A 131 -7.86 -8.77 -4.56
CA GLN A 131 -8.34 -9.48 -5.77
C GLN A 131 -7.38 -9.33 -6.95
N ALA A 132 -6.76 -8.14 -7.11
CA ALA A 132 -5.77 -7.89 -8.15
C ALA A 132 -4.54 -8.78 -7.96
N THR A 133 -3.99 -8.85 -6.74
CA THR A 133 -2.81 -9.68 -6.45
C THR A 133 -3.14 -11.17 -6.58
N GLN A 134 -4.32 -11.62 -6.16
CA GLN A 134 -4.77 -13.01 -6.37
C GLN A 134 -4.79 -13.36 -7.88
N ALA A 135 -5.31 -12.47 -8.72
CA ALA A 135 -5.33 -12.67 -10.17
C ALA A 135 -3.90 -12.66 -10.78
N GLN A 136 -3.03 -11.78 -10.30
CA GLN A 136 -1.61 -11.72 -10.73
C GLN A 136 -0.86 -12.99 -10.36
N VAL A 137 -0.97 -13.45 -9.11
CA VAL A 137 -0.36 -14.70 -8.64
C VAL A 137 -0.89 -15.89 -9.43
N ALA A 138 -2.21 -15.99 -9.61
CA ALA A 138 -2.81 -17.08 -10.40
C ALA A 138 -2.34 -17.08 -11.86
N ARG A 139 -2.16 -15.92 -12.48
CA ARG A 139 -1.61 -15.79 -13.83
C ARG A 139 -0.14 -16.20 -13.87
N PHE A 140 0.67 -15.74 -12.91
CA PHE A 140 2.10 -16.04 -12.85
C PHE A 140 2.35 -17.53 -12.68
N THR A 141 1.66 -18.18 -11.74
CA THR A 141 1.85 -19.60 -11.41
C THR A 141 1.39 -20.58 -12.49
N ARG A 142 0.63 -20.10 -13.49
CA ARG A 142 0.33 -20.92 -14.70
C ARG A 142 1.54 -21.11 -15.61
N GLN A 143 2.53 -20.23 -15.54
CA GLN A 143 3.66 -20.19 -16.48
C GLN A 143 5.02 -20.34 -15.80
N ARG A 144 5.08 -20.09 -14.50
CA ARG A 144 6.32 -20.03 -13.73
C ARG A 144 6.13 -20.68 -12.36
N PRO A 145 7.22 -21.22 -11.78
CA PRO A 145 7.17 -21.84 -10.46
C PRO A 145 6.75 -20.86 -9.37
N GLY A 146 5.92 -21.32 -8.44
CA GLY A 146 5.46 -20.54 -7.28
C GLY A 146 5.48 -21.35 -6.00
N PHE A 147 5.93 -20.73 -4.92
CA PHE A 147 5.92 -21.27 -3.56
C PHE A 147 4.90 -20.51 -2.73
N ALA A 148 3.85 -21.20 -2.29
CA ALA A 148 2.83 -20.61 -1.42
C ALA A 148 3.27 -20.74 0.04
N LEU A 149 3.41 -19.63 0.75
CA LEU A 149 3.69 -19.64 2.18
C LEU A 149 2.46 -20.11 2.96
N ASP A 150 2.68 -21.04 3.86
CA ASP A 150 1.67 -21.50 4.81
C ASP A 150 1.93 -20.86 6.19
N PRO A 151 1.02 -20.02 6.69
CA PRO A 151 1.16 -19.41 8.01
C PRO A 151 1.26 -20.43 9.15
N LEU A 152 0.67 -21.62 9.00
CA LEU A 152 0.74 -22.67 10.02
C LEU A 152 2.15 -23.27 10.09
N ALA A 153 2.73 -23.61 8.95
CA ALA A 153 4.09 -24.12 8.87
C ALA A 153 5.11 -23.09 9.39
N LEU A 154 4.91 -21.80 9.05
CA LEU A 154 5.73 -20.71 9.58
C LEU A 154 5.64 -20.59 11.11
N ALA A 155 4.47 -20.81 11.70
CA ALA A 155 4.28 -20.76 13.14
C ALA A 155 4.91 -21.96 13.86
N GLU A 156 5.00 -23.12 13.21
CA GLU A 156 5.61 -24.34 13.76
C GLU A 156 7.14 -24.29 13.69
N ASP A 157 7.68 -23.93 12.54
CA ASP A 157 9.14 -23.81 12.32
C ASP A 157 9.45 -22.71 11.30
N HIS A 158 9.56 -21.47 11.78
CA HIS A 158 9.88 -20.34 10.94
C HIS A 158 11.19 -20.51 10.17
N GLY A 159 12.24 -20.94 10.83
CA GLY A 159 13.58 -21.07 10.23
C GLY A 159 13.65 -22.14 9.16
N GLY A 160 13.14 -23.32 9.46
CA GLY A 160 13.12 -24.45 8.52
C GLY A 160 12.23 -24.15 7.31
N TYR A 161 11.07 -23.55 7.52
CA TYR A 161 10.15 -23.25 6.43
C TYR A 161 10.65 -22.11 5.53
N VAL A 162 11.31 -21.07 6.10
CA VAL A 162 12.03 -20.07 5.32
C VAL A 162 13.16 -20.70 4.48
N ALA A 163 13.92 -21.62 5.07
CA ALA A 163 14.97 -22.34 4.35
C ALA A 163 14.42 -23.18 3.19
N GLU A 164 13.25 -23.79 3.35
CA GLU A 164 12.54 -24.51 2.27
C GLU A 164 12.15 -23.57 1.12
N ALA A 165 11.56 -22.41 1.42
CA ALA A 165 11.23 -21.41 0.42
C ALA A 165 12.47 -20.86 -0.31
N VAL A 166 13.57 -20.65 0.40
CA VAL A 166 14.86 -20.25 -0.17
C VAL A 166 15.42 -21.34 -1.08
N ALA A 167 15.36 -22.61 -0.67
CA ALA A 167 15.81 -23.73 -1.49
C ALA A 167 14.98 -23.88 -2.76
N PHE A 168 13.66 -23.68 -2.67
CA PHE A 168 12.77 -23.61 -3.84
C PHE A 168 13.21 -22.50 -4.81
N ALA A 169 13.41 -21.28 -4.33
CA ALA A 169 13.81 -20.17 -5.17
C ALA A 169 15.19 -20.38 -5.80
N ARG A 170 16.16 -20.90 -5.05
CA ARG A 170 17.50 -21.24 -5.58
C ARG A 170 17.45 -22.25 -6.73
N ARG A 171 16.53 -23.19 -6.66
CA ARG A 171 16.33 -24.19 -7.72
C ARG A 171 15.73 -23.58 -8.98
N HIS A 172 14.75 -22.69 -8.84
CA HIS A 172 13.93 -22.23 -9.96
C HIS A 172 14.34 -20.89 -10.56
N CYS A 173 14.91 -19.96 -9.77
CA CYS A 173 15.33 -18.65 -10.29
C CYS A 173 16.39 -18.71 -11.43
N PRO A 174 17.29 -19.71 -11.53
CA PRO A 174 18.19 -19.83 -12.68
C PRO A 174 17.49 -20.07 -14.02
N GLU A 175 16.31 -20.70 -14.00
CA GLU A 175 15.51 -20.97 -15.21
C GLU A 175 14.58 -19.81 -15.58
N GLY A 176 14.53 -18.78 -14.75
CA GLY A 176 13.71 -17.58 -14.92
C GLY A 176 13.05 -17.16 -13.63
N PRO A 177 12.28 -16.06 -13.62
CA PRO A 177 11.67 -15.55 -12.39
C PRO A 177 10.73 -16.59 -11.77
N CYS A 178 10.83 -16.77 -10.45
CA CYS A 178 9.88 -17.52 -9.63
C CYS A 178 9.20 -16.59 -8.62
N ILE A 179 8.10 -17.06 -8.02
CA ILE A 179 7.34 -16.29 -7.04
C ILE A 179 7.26 -17.02 -5.70
N VAL A 180 7.47 -16.28 -4.61
CA VAL A 180 7.10 -16.71 -3.25
C VAL A 180 5.96 -15.80 -2.78
N TYR A 181 4.86 -16.39 -2.31
CA TYR A 181 3.66 -15.61 -2.01
C TYR A 181 2.88 -16.16 -0.82
N SER A 182 2.25 -15.25 -0.07
CA SER A 182 1.27 -15.57 0.97
C SER A 182 -0.16 -15.20 0.56
N THR A 183 -0.34 -14.77 -0.67
CA THR A 183 -1.64 -14.39 -1.23
C THR A 183 -2.64 -15.55 -1.09
N ALA A 184 -3.75 -15.30 -0.40
CA ALA A 184 -4.74 -16.31 -0.08
C ALA A 184 -6.17 -15.77 -0.27
N SER A 185 -7.14 -16.69 -0.29
CA SER A 185 -8.55 -16.32 -0.30
C SER A 185 -8.98 -15.67 1.03
N PRO A 186 -10.06 -14.85 1.03
CA PRO A 186 -10.56 -14.23 2.26
C PRO A 186 -10.82 -15.22 3.40
N ASP A 187 -11.34 -16.40 3.09
CA ASP A 187 -11.63 -17.42 4.11
C ASP A 187 -10.36 -17.96 4.78
N ARG A 188 -9.29 -18.18 4.01
CA ARG A 188 -7.99 -18.60 4.55
C ARG A 188 -7.34 -17.50 5.40
N VAL A 189 -7.47 -16.26 4.97
CA VAL A 189 -7.00 -15.10 5.74
C VAL A 189 -7.75 -15.01 7.07
N ALA A 190 -9.08 -15.12 7.05
CA ALA A 190 -9.92 -15.10 8.24
C ALA A 190 -9.57 -16.24 9.22
N ALA A 191 -9.38 -17.45 8.71
CA ALA A 191 -8.97 -18.60 9.53
C ALA A 191 -7.60 -18.40 10.20
N THR A 192 -6.62 -17.86 9.46
CA THR A 192 -5.30 -17.55 10.00
C THR A 192 -5.37 -16.45 11.06
N GLN A 193 -6.14 -15.40 10.83
CA GLN A 193 -6.33 -14.30 11.78
C GLN A 193 -7.11 -14.76 13.04
N ALA A 194 -8.06 -15.66 12.90
CA ALA A 194 -8.76 -16.25 14.06
C ALA A 194 -7.82 -17.04 14.95
N ARG A 195 -6.79 -17.70 14.39
CA ARG A 195 -5.84 -18.51 15.15
C ARG A 195 -4.73 -17.69 15.81
N PHE A 196 -4.18 -16.71 15.10
CA PHE A 196 -2.97 -15.99 15.54
C PHE A 196 -3.22 -14.55 15.95
N GLY A 197 -4.41 -13.99 15.65
CA GLY A 197 -4.67 -12.55 15.68
C GLY A 197 -4.22 -11.86 14.40
N ARG A 198 -4.84 -10.71 14.13
CA ARG A 198 -4.63 -9.96 12.88
C ARG A 198 -3.19 -9.46 12.71
N GLU A 199 -2.68 -8.80 13.74
CA GLU A 199 -1.34 -8.21 13.72
C GLU A 199 -0.25 -9.27 13.67
N ALA A 200 -0.35 -10.30 14.52
CA ALA A 200 0.65 -11.37 14.58
C ALA A 200 0.70 -12.17 13.26
N ALA A 201 -0.45 -12.45 12.65
CA ALA A 201 -0.51 -13.11 11.35
C ALA A 201 0.16 -12.28 10.24
N GLY A 202 -0.07 -10.96 10.22
CA GLY A 202 0.59 -10.04 9.28
C GLY A 202 2.10 -10.00 9.50
N ALA A 203 2.54 -9.73 10.71
CA ALA A 203 3.96 -9.63 11.07
C ALA A 203 4.74 -10.92 10.77
N MET A 204 4.13 -12.08 10.99
CA MET A 204 4.75 -13.38 10.68
C MET A 204 5.05 -13.52 9.18
N ILE A 205 4.10 -13.16 8.33
CA ILE A 205 4.26 -13.22 6.87
C ILE A 205 5.29 -12.19 6.38
N GLU A 206 5.21 -10.95 6.85
CA GLU A 206 6.15 -9.89 6.50
C GLU A 206 7.59 -10.29 6.86
N ARG A 207 7.78 -10.82 8.05
CA ARG A 207 9.08 -11.32 8.50
C ARG A 207 9.59 -12.45 7.60
N ALA A 208 8.76 -13.44 7.28
CA ALA A 208 9.16 -14.56 6.42
C ALA A 208 9.57 -14.07 5.01
N LEU A 209 8.79 -13.17 4.40
CA LEU A 209 9.13 -12.59 3.10
C LEU A 209 10.43 -11.78 3.14
N ALA A 210 10.68 -11.02 4.22
CA ALA A 210 11.92 -10.28 4.42
C ALA A 210 13.12 -11.20 4.59
N ASP A 211 13.02 -12.25 5.41
CA ASP A 211 14.08 -13.22 5.65
C ASP A 211 14.43 -14.00 4.35
N ILE A 212 13.41 -14.38 3.56
CA ILE A 212 13.59 -15.02 2.26
C ILE A 212 14.31 -14.06 1.28
N ALA A 213 13.89 -12.80 1.22
CA ALA A 213 14.52 -11.81 0.37
C ALA A 213 15.99 -11.61 0.73
N ALA A 214 16.30 -11.43 2.01
CA ALA A 214 17.66 -11.26 2.51
C ALA A 214 18.54 -12.45 2.14
N ALA A 215 18.09 -13.69 2.41
CA ALA A 215 18.84 -14.89 2.10
C ALA A 215 19.08 -15.08 0.59
N LEU A 216 18.17 -14.64 -0.27
CA LEU A 216 18.30 -14.79 -1.72
C LEU A 216 19.18 -13.71 -2.37
N VAL A 217 19.27 -12.50 -1.79
CA VAL A 217 20.23 -11.47 -2.22
C VAL A 217 21.66 -12.00 -2.13
N GLU A 218 22.00 -12.72 -1.05
CA GLU A 218 23.31 -13.37 -0.88
C GLU A 218 23.62 -14.40 -1.97
N THR A 219 22.60 -14.92 -2.65
CA THR A 219 22.75 -15.98 -3.68
C THR A 219 22.70 -15.50 -5.12
N GLY A 220 22.76 -14.20 -5.35
CA GLY A 220 22.82 -13.62 -6.67
C GLY A 220 21.48 -13.14 -7.23
N VAL A 221 20.41 -13.14 -6.45
CA VAL A 221 19.19 -12.40 -6.79
C VAL A 221 19.50 -10.92 -6.77
N ARG A 222 19.24 -10.24 -7.89
CA ARG A 222 19.52 -8.79 -8.07
C ARG A 222 18.28 -8.00 -8.44
N ARG A 223 17.19 -8.69 -8.76
CA ARG A 223 15.90 -8.08 -9.09
C ARG A 223 14.83 -8.70 -8.22
N ILE A 224 14.26 -7.90 -7.32
CA ILE A 224 13.13 -8.31 -6.49
C ILE A 224 11.96 -7.40 -6.85
N LEU A 225 10.85 -8.01 -7.24
CA LEU A 225 9.57 -7.37 -7.44
C LEU A 225 8.67 -7.69 -6.24
N VAL A 226 8.10 -6.64 -5.62
CA VAL A 226 7.19 -6.77 -4.46
C VAL A 226 5.81 -6.27 -4.81
#